data_03aaf83a6f5571a164d12f9d00b1f497
#
_entry.id   03aaf83a6f5571a164d12f9d00b1f497
#
_cell.length_a   1.000
_cell.length_b   1.000
_cell.length_c   1.000
_cell.angle_alpha   90.00
_cell.angle_beta   90.00
_cell.angle_gamma   90.00
#
_symmetry.space_group_name_H-M   'P 1'
#
loop_
_entity.id
_entity.type
_entity.pdbx_description
1 polymer ?
#
loop_
_entity_poly.entity_id
_entity_poly.type
_entity_poly.pdbx_seq_one_letter_code
_entity_poly.pdbx_strand_id
1 'polypeptide(L)'
;MPSPGTERDGKIFRHRLSTRLWHWINAVAVIVLLMSGLTISNAHPRLYWGHYGANFDAAWLTLPRFPGWATIPTGYNLALAREWHFAFAWVFAFGLLFFMLRALMNGHFRRDIALGVKDVVPSHLWQDVKRHLRLNFETPGGGYNLLQKITYSLVLFVLLPLLILTGLTLSPGMNAVLPWLIDLFGGRQSARSIHFICAGGMALFIAVHLVLVVLAGPINEVRSMITGWFRVKGEQS
;
A
#
# COMPACT_ATOMS: atom_id res chain seq x y z
N MET A 1 -14.89 24.80 6.08
CA MET A 1 -13.66 24.35 5.40
C MET A 1 -13.89 24.43 3.90
N PRO A 2 -12.92 24.88 3.08
CA PRO A 2 -13.09 24.94 1.64
C PRO A 2 -13.40 23.55 1.06
N SER A 3 -14.16 23.49 -0.03
CA SER A 3 -14.43 22.28 -0.78
C SER A 3 -13.27 21.99 -1.76
N PRO A 4 -12.99 20.71 -2.11
CA PRO A 4 -12.03 20.42 -3.16
C PRO A 4 -12.40 21.15 -4.45
N GLY A 5 -11.40 21.74 -5.12
CA GLY A 5 -11.60 22.60 -6.31
C GLY A 5 -11.72 24.10 -6.01
N THR A 6 -11.82 24.53 -4.74
CA THR A 6 -11.83 25.95 -4.39
C THR A 6 -10.49 26.58 -4.77
N GLU A 7 -10.52 27.64 -5.59
CA GLU A 7 -9.33 28.42 -5.95
C GLU A 7 -9.19 29.65 -5.05
N ARG A 8 -7.96 29.93 -4.65
CA ARG A 8 -7.58 31.12 -3.91
C ARG A 8 -6.08 31.42 -4.10
N ASP A 9 -5.77 32.65 -4.48
CA ASP A 9 -4.37 33.15 -4.60
C ASP A 9 -3.48 32.24 -5.46
N GLY A 10 -3.94 31.78 -6.62
CA GLY A 10 -3.22 30.87 -7.53
C GLY A 10 -2.97 29.48 -6.93
N LYS A 11 -3.81 29.07 -5.99
CA LYS A 11 -3.79 27.73 -5.36
C LYS A 11 -5.17 27.10 -5.44
N ILE A 12 -5.21 25.79 -5.67
CA ILE A 12 -6.43 24.98 -5.63
C ILE A 12 -6.43 24.14 -4.35
N PHE A 13 -7.53 24.16 -3.60
CA PHE A 13 -7.71 23.27 -2.45
C PHE A 13 -7.97 21.84 -2.95
N ARG A 14 -7.01 20.94 -2.74
CA ARG A 14 -7.00 19.59 -3.33
C ARG A 14 -7.39 18.51 -2.34
N HIS A 15 -6.89 18.61 -1.08
CA HIS A 15 -7.03 17.53 -0.11
C HIS A 15 -7.64 17.99 1.22
N ARG A 16 -8.74 17.34 1.63
CA ARG A 16 -9.37 17.54 2.94
C ARG A 16 -8.45 17.07 4.06
N LEU A 17 -8.60 17.64 5.24
CA LEU A 17 -7.81 17.28 6.42
C LEU A 17 -7.89 15.76 6.71
N SER A 18 -9.08 15.16 6.63
CA SER A 18 -9.26 13.72 6.85
C SER A 18 -8.42 12.86 5.89
N THR A 19 -8.35 13.23 4.61
CA THR A 19 -7.53 12.54 3.61
C THR A 19 -6.04 12.64 3.93
N ARG A 20 -5.59 13.84 4.36
CA ARG A 20 -4.19 14.10 4.70
C ARG A 20 -3.75 13.34 5.96
N LEU A 21 -4.58 13.37 7.02
CA LEU A 21 -4.31 12.62 8.24
C LEU A 21 -4.27 11.12 7.97
N TRP A 22 -5.25 10.61 7.23
CA TRP A 22 -5.30 9.20 6.86
C TRP A 22 -4.07 8.78 6.07
N HIS A 23 -3.66 9.59 5.08
CA HIS A 23 -2.46 9.33 4.29
C HIS A 23 -1.20 9.23 5.17
N TRP A 24 -0.96 10.22 6.05
CA TRP A 24 0.25 10.24 6.87
C TRP A 24 0.28 9.14 7.92
N ILE A 25 -0.87 8.84 8.55
CA ILE A 25 -0.97 7.71 9.49
C ILE A 25 -0.62 6.39 8.77
N ASN A 26 -1.17 6.17 7.58
CA ASN A 26 -0.88 4.95 6.82
C ASN A 26 0.57 4.93 6.31
N ALA A 27 1.13 6.06 5.88
CA ALA A 27 2.52 6.12 5.45
C ALA A 27 3.47 5.70 6.59
N VAL A 28 3.28 6.23 7.80
CA VAL A 28 4.05 5.82 8.98
C VAL A 28 3.81 4.35 9.31
N ALA A 29 2.56 3.91 9.33
CA ALA A 29 2.22 2.52 9.65
C ALA A 29 2.88 1.54 8.67
N VAL A 30 2.83 1.79 7.38
CA VAL A 30 3.42 0.91 6.37
C VAL A 30 4.95 0.89 6.46
N ILE A 31 5.60 2.02 6.72
CA ILE A 31 7.06 2.06 6.94
C ILE A 31 7.44 1.20 8.13
N VAL A 32 6.76 1.35 9.27
CA VAL A 32 7.01 0.54 10.47
C VAL A 32 6.74 -0.95 10.20
N LEU A 33 5.65 -1.29 9.50
CA LEU A 33 5.31 -2.66 9.13
C LEU A 33 6.37 -3.29 8.23
N LEU A 34 6.85 -2.58 7.21
CA LEU A 34 7.91 -3.08 6.34
C LEU A 34 9.21 -3.29 7.13
N MET A 35 9.66 -2.30 7.87
CA MET A 35 10.92 -2.39 8.63
C MET A 35 10.87 -3.45 9.73
N SER A 36 9.77 -3.58 10.47
CA SER A 36 9.59 -4.65 11.48
C SER A 36 9.46 -6.03 10.83
N GLY A 37 8.79 -6.11 9.68
CA GLY A 37 8.70 -7.31 8.85
C GLY A 37 10.06 -7.81 8.38
N LEU A 38 10.98 -6.91 8.01
CA LEU A 38 12.36 -7.26 7.66
C LEU A 38 13.14 -7.82 8.86
N THR A 39 12.92 -7.30 10.08
CA THR A 39 13.49 -7.89 11.31
C THR A 39 12.96 -9.32 11.54
N ILE A 40 11.65 -9.53 11.37
CA ILE A 40 11.04 -10.86 11.49
C ILE A 40 11.61 -11.80 10.43
N SER A 41 11.81 -11.31 9.20
CA SER A 41 12.40 -12.08 8.10
C SER A 41 13.87 -12.45 8.37
N ASN A 42 14.64 -11.58 9.03
CA ASN A 42 16.01 -11.88 9.47
C ASN A 42 16.07 -13.08 10.46
N ALA A 43 15.04 -13.25 11.29
CA ALA A 43 14.94 -14.39 12.20
C ALA A 43 14.46 -15.68 11.50
N HIS A 44 13.72 -15.53 10.40
CA HIS A 44 13.13 -16.62 9.64
C HIS A 44 13.35 -16.44 8.15
N PRO A 45 14.59 -16.56 7.64
CA PRO A 45 14.92 -16.14 6.27
C PRO A 45 14.45 -17.12 5.18
N ARG A 46 14.05 -18.33 5.55
CA ARG A 46 13.63 -19.35 4.57
C ARG A 46 12.13 -19.38 4.45
N LEU A 47 11.64 -19.35 3.21
CA LEU A 47 10.22 -19.39 2.87
C LEU A 47 9.85 -20.72 2.23
N TYR A 48 8.72 -21.29 2.65
CA TYR A 48 8.24 -22.59 2.23
C TYR A 48 6.78 -22.49 1.80
N TRP A 49 6.28 -23.52 1.12
CA TRP A 49 4.87 -23.74 0.84
C TRP A 49 4.32 -24.86 1.73
N GLY A 50 3.01 -24.85 1.99
CA GLY A 50 2.34 -25.88 2.79
C GLY A 50 2.28 -25.57 4.29
N HIS A 51 2.06 -26.62 5.06
CA HIS A 51 1.86 -26.51 6.52
C HIS A 51 3.18 -26.42 7.29
N TYR A 52 4.22 -27.12 6.83
CA TYR A 52 5.49 -27.28 7.52
C TYR A 52 6.65 -26.81 6.66
N GLY A 53 7.76 -26.50 7.32
CA GLY A 53 9.04 -26.18 6.71
C GLY A 53 10.08 -26.00 7.80
N ALA A 54 11.18 -26.73 7.69
CA ALA A 54 12.30 -26.73 8.61
C ALA A 54 13.62 -26.42 7.88
N ASN A 55 14.71 -26.21 8.63
CA ASN A 55 16.00 -25.80 8.06
C ASN A 55 16.61 -26.77 7.05
N PHE A 56 16.19 -28.03 7.06
CA PHE A 56 16.66 -29.07 6.12
C PHE A 56 15.75 -29.25 4.91
N ASP A 57 14.56 -28.62 4.91
CA ASP A 57 13.65 -28.67 3.78
C ASP A 57 14.09 -27.71 2.66
N ALA A 58 13.71 -28.01 1.41
CA ALA A 58 13.96 -27.15 0.28
C ALA A 58 13.07 -25.89 0.35
N ALA A 59 13.67 -24.76 0.74
CA ALA A 59 13.00 -23.48 0.68
C ALA A 59 12.86 -23.01 -0.77
N TRP A 60 11.68 -22.47 -1.16
CA TRP A 60 11.53 -21.88 -2.49
C TRP A 60 12.26 -20.53 -2.61
N LEU A 61 12.49 -19.85 -1.47
CA LEU A 61 13.26 -18.63 -1.40
C LEU A 61 14.00 -18.56 -0.06
N THR A 62 15.28 -18.19 -0.12
CA THR A 62 16.07 -17.85 1.08
C THR A 62 16.46 -16.38 0.98
N LEU A 63 16.05 -15.60 1.97
CA LEU A 63 16.27 -14.16 2.00
C LEU A 63 17.70 -13.85 2.50
N PRO A 64 18.33 -12.80 1.95
CA PRO A 64 19.54 -12.26 2.54
C PRO A 64 19.22 -11.59 3.89
N ARG A 65 20.24 -11.39 4.70
CA ARG A 65 20.13 -10.64 5.94
C ARG A 65 19.97 -9.16 5.66
N PHE A 66 18.88 -8.55 6.12
CA PHE A 66 18.63 -7.12 6.00
C PHE A 66 19.44 -6.34 7.03
N PRO A 67 20.05 -5.20 6.66
CA PRO A 67 20.88 -4.40 7.55
C PRO A 67 20.05 -3.66 8.61
N GLY A 68 20.68 -3.33 9.75
CA GLY A 68 19.99 -2.70 10.88
C GLY A 68 19.31 -1.36 10.55
N TRP A 69 19.85 -0.58 9.62
CA TRP A 69 19.22 0.68 9.19
C TRP A 69 17.88 0.48 8.46
N ALA A 70 17.64 -0.71 7.88
CA ALA A 70 16.38 -1.06 7.20
C ALA A 70 15.38 -1.77 8.11
N THR A 71 15.69 -1.97 9.40
CA THR A 71 14.92 -2.80 10.33
C THR A 71 14.45 -2.04 11.57
N ILE A 72 13.32 -2.45 12.15
CA ILE A 72 12.82 -1.98 13.45
C ILE A 72 12.58 -3.23 14.34
N PRO A 73 13.18 -3.30 15.54
CA PRO A 73 14.31 -2.49 16.02
C PRO A 73 15.58 -2.71 15.19
N THR A 74 16.53 -1.81 15.27
CA THR A 74 17.82 -1.90 14.56
C THR A 74 18.69 -3.07 15.04
N GLY A 75 18.44 -3.57 16.25
CA GLY A 75 19.07 -4.75 16.83
C GLY A 75 18.22 -6.01 16.65
N TYR A 76 18.84 -7.17 16.86
CA TYR A 76 18.16 -8.48 16.77
C TYR A 76 17.23 -8.74 17.95
N ASN A 77 16.08 -8.12 17.99
CA ASN A 77 15.04 -8.42 18.97
C ASN A 77 13.74 -8.79 18.23
N LEU A 78 13.56 -10.10 18.02
CA LEU A 78 12.39 -10.64 17.35
C LEU A 78 11.10 -10.37 18.13
N ALA A 79 11.13 -10.43 19.47
CA ALA A 79 9.95 -10.18 20.30
C ALA A 79 9.47 -8.74 20.10
N LEU A 80 10.36 -7.78 20.27
CA LEU A 80 10.05 -6.36 20.09
C LEU A 80 9.63 -6.04 18.63
N ALA A 81 10.26 -6.67 17.63
CA ALA A 81 9.86 -6.51 16.23
C ALA A 81 8.41 -6.97 16.00
N ARG A 82 8.00 -8.08 16.62
CA ARG A 82 6.62 -8.58 16.53
C ARG A 82 5.63 -7.65 17.22
N GLU A 83 5.98 -7.06 18.35
CA GLU A 83 5.15 -6.07 19.06
C GLU A 83 4.91 -4.85 18.18
N TRP A 84 5.96 -4.27 17.60
CA TRP A 84 5.84 -3.17 16.65
C TRP A 84 4.99 -3.56 15.44
N HIS A 85 5.24 -4.72 14.86
CA HIS A 85 4.52 -5.20 13.68
C HIS A 85 3.02 -5.37 13.98
N PHE A 86 2.66 -6.00 15.08
CA PHE A 86 1.26 -6.22 15.45
C PHE A 86 0.55 -4.92 15.83
N ALA A 87 1.20 -4.04 16.59
CA ALA A 87 0.62 -2.75 16.96
C ALA A 87 0.26 -1.94 15.70
N PHE A 88 1.20 -1.80 14.77
CA PHE A 88 0.96 -1.05 13.53
C PHE A 88 0.08 -1.79 12.52
N ALA A 89 0.04 -3.14 12.55
CA ALA A 89 -0.91 -3.90 11.76
C ALA A 89 -2.36 -3.60 12.16
N TRP A 90 -2.65 -3.45 13.45
CA TRP A 90 -3.97 -3.03 13.91
C TRP A 90 -4.30 -1.60 13.53
N VAL A 91 -3.37 -0.66 13.68
CA VAL A 91 -3.56 0.73 13.22
C VAL A 91 -3.89 0.75 11.73
N PHE A 92 -3.16 0.01 10.93
CA PHE A 92 -3.35 -0.08 9.49
C PHE A 92 -4.68 -0.75 9.11
N ALA A 93 -5.01 -1.89 9.73
CA ALA A 93 -6.23 -2.65 9.43
C ALA A 93 -7.50 -1.86 9.80
N PHE A 94 -7.54 -1.22 10.98
CA PHE A 94 -8.67 -0.37 11.37
C PHE A 94 -8.74 0.90 10.52
N GLY A 95 -7.61 1.51 10.17
CA GLY A 95 -7.57 2.64 9.25
C GLY A 95 -8.13 2.29 7.87
N LEU A 96 -7.76 1.14 7.32
CA LEU A 96 -8.29 0.64 6.07
C LEU A 96 -9.79 0.31 6.16
N LEU A 97 -10.22 -0.37 7.22
CA LEU A 97 -11.63 -0.69 7.45
C LEU A 97 -12.48 0.59 7.50
N PHE A 98 -12.04 1.60 8.26
CA PHE A 98 -12.71 2.88 8.33
C PHE A 98 -12.80 3.57 6.96
N PHE A 99 -11.70 3.57 6.20
CA PHE A 99 -11.68 4.11 4.84
C PHE A 99 -12.67 3.37 3.93
N MET A 100 -12.65 2.03 3.95
CA MET A 100 -13.53 1.19 3.13
C MET A 100 -15.00 1.45 3.43
N LEU A 101 -15.38 1.46 4.72
CA LEU A 101 -16.76 1.75 5.15
C LEU A 101 -17.19 3.15 4.67
N ARG A 102 -16.35 4.15 4.85
CA ARG A 102 -16.64 5.52 4.42
C ARG A 102 -16.74 5.64 2.90
N ALA A 103 -15.88 4.94 2.16
CA ALA A 103 -15.90 4.95 0.70
C ALA A 103 -17.14 4.23 0.12
N LEU A 104 -17.61 3.18 0.80
CA LEU A 104 -18.87 2.52 0.47
C LEU A 104 -20.07 3.46 0.72
N MET A 105 -20.14 4.10 1.90
CA MET A 105 -21.22 5.02 2.26
C MET A 105 -21.32 6.24 1.33
N ASN A 106 -20.19 6.75 0.87
CA ASN A 106 -20.12 7.93 -0.01
C ASN A 106 -20.19 7.59 -1.51
N GLY A 107 -20.32 6.32 -1.89
CA GLY A 107 -20.34 5.89 -3.29
C GLY A 107 -19.04 6.17 -4.06
N HIS A 108 -17.93 6.40 -3.36
CA HIS A 108 -16.62 6.73 -3.95
C HIS A 108 -16.12 5.62 -4.89
N PHE A 109 -16.30 4.35 -4.50
CA PHE A 109 -15.91 3.22 -5.34
C PHE A 109 -16.62 3.19 -6.69
N ARG A 110 -17.92 3.51 -6.71
CA ARG A 110 -18.72 3.48 -7.94
C ARG A 110 -18.35 4.63 -8.89
N ARG A 111 -17.98 5.80 -8.34
CA ARG A 111 -17.71 6.99 -9.16
C ARG A 111 -16.28 7.07 -9.67
N ASP A 112 -15.30 6.72 -8.81
CA ASP A 112 -13.92 7.10 -9.05
C ASP A 112 -13.00 5.90 -9.31
N ILE A 113 -13.34 4.70 -8.80
CA ILE A 113 -12.47 3.51 -8.85
C ILE A 113 -13.07 2.41 -9.73
N ALA A 114 -14.41 2.36 -9.91
CA ALA A 114 -15.04 1.30 -10.69
C ALA A 114 -14.48 1.28 -12.13
N LEU A 115 -13.90 0.14 -12.48
CA LEU A 115 -13.48 -0.15 -13.85
C LEU A 115 -14.71 -0.54 -14.65
N GLY A 116 -15.09 0.26 -15.63
CA GLY A 116 -16.07 -0.18 -16.64
C GLY A 116 -15.42 -1.28 -17.51
N VAL A 117 -16.18 -2.33 -17.82
CA VAL A 117 -15.70 -3.39 -18.73
C VAL A 117 -15.24 -2.80 -20.08
N LYS A 118 -15.83 -1.66 -20.47
CA LYS A 118 -15.47 -0.91 -21.67
C LYS A 118 -14.17 -0.12 -21.57
N ASP A 119 -13.67 0.14 -20.37
CA ASP A 119 -12.45 0.92 -20.13
C ASP A 119 -11.20 0.04 -20.24
N VAL A 120 -11.32 -1.28 -20.02
CA VAL A 120 -10.21 -2.23 -20.06
C VAL A 120 -9.98 -2.74 -21.48
N VAL A 121 -9.61 -1.83 -22.38
CA VAL A 121 -9.21 -2.19 -23.73
C VAL A 121 -7.67 -2.22 -23.79
N PRO A 122 -7.03 -3.29 -24.31
CA PRO A 122 -5.57 -3.40 -24.36
C PRO A 122 -4.88 -2.20 -25.05
N SER A 123 -5.52 -1.60 -26.05
CA SER A 123 -5.02 -0.41 -26.75
C SER A 123 -4.97 0.84 -25.84
N HIS A 124 -5.96 1.03 -24.97
CA HIS A 124 -6.00 2.15 -24.01
C HIS A 124 -4.93 1.97 -22.95
N LEU A 125 -4.78 0.75 -22.43
CA LEU A 125 -3.73 0.42 -21.45
C LEU A 125 -2.33 0.70 -22.04
N TRP A 126 -2.08 0.28 -23.28
CA TRP A 126 -0.82 0.52 -23.96
C TRP A 126 -0.54 2.00 -24.22
N GLN A 127 -1.57 2.77 -24.55
CA GLN A 127 -1.46 4.23 -24.69
C GLN A 127 -1.13 4.90 -23.35
N ASP A 128 -1.76 4.48 -22.26
CA ASP A 128 -1.48 5.00 -20.91
C ASP A 128 -0.06 4.65 -20.47
N VAL A 129 0.41 3.42 -20.71
CA VAL A 129 1.80 3.05 -20.46
C VAL A 129 2.78 3.94 -21.23
N LYS A 130 2.52 4.17 -22.54
CA LYS A 130 3.36 5.07 -23.34
C LYS A 130 3.36 6.52 -22.83
N ARG A 131 2.23 7.03 -22.36
CA ARG A 131 2.12 8.36 -21.75
C ARG A 131 2.97 8.47 -20.49
N HIS A 132 2.89 7.46 -19.61
CA HIS A 132 3.69 7.42 -18.39
C HIS A 132 5.20 7.34 -18.68
N LEU A 133 5.61 6.53 -19.67
CA LEU A 133 7.01 6.47 -20.11
C LEU A 133 7.51 7.80 -20.70
N ARG A 134 6.60 8.62 -21.25
CA ARG A 134 6.90 9.97 -21.75
C ARG A 134 6.74 11.07 -20.69
N LEU A 135 6.55 10.69 -19.40
CA LEU A 135 6.37 11.59 -18.26
C LEU A 135 5.17 12.56 -18.43
N ASN A 136 4.19 12.19 -19.26
CA ASN A 136 2.96 12.96 -19.43
C ASN A 136 1.87 12.37 -18.54
N PHE A 137 1.68 13.00 -17.36
CA PHE A 137 0.74 12.56 -16.30
C PHE A 137 -0.60 13.29 -16.38
N GLU A 138 -0.78 14.22 -17.34
CA GLU A 138 -2.03 14.95 -17.48
C GLU A 138 -3.12 14.05 -18.05
N THR A 139 -4.24 13.97 -17.32
CA THR A 139 -5.44 13.25 -17.77
C THR A 139 -6.44 14.27 -18.27
N PRO A 140 -6.85 14.23 -19.54
CA PRO A 140 -7.93 15.07 -20.05
C PRO A 140 -9.19 14.85 -19.19
N GLY A 141 -9.68 15.91 -18.52
CA GLY A 141 -10.86 15.84 -17.64
C GLY A 141 -10.58 15.61 -16.15
N GLY A 142 -9.31 15.57 -15.69
CA GLY A 142 -8.96 15.61 -14.26
C GLY A 142 -9.26 14.35 -13.44
N GLY A 143 -9.63 13.22 -14.08
CA GLY A 143 -9.88 11.93 -13.45
C GLY A 143 -8.63 11.02 -13.36
N TYR A 144 -8.77 9.85 -12.72
CA TYR A 144 -7.74 8.83 -12.75
C TYR A 144 -7.63 8.20 -14.15
N ASN A 145 -6.41 8.03 -14.65
CA ASN A 145 -6.20 7.26 -15.87
C ASN A 145 -6.39 5.75 -15.62
N LEU A 146 -6.53 4.97 -16.69
CA LEU A 146 -6.82 3.53 -16.59
C LEU A 146 -5.77 2.77 -15.76
N LEU A 147 -4.48 3.06 -15.99
CA LEU A 147 -3.38 2.42 -15.25
C LEU A 147 -3.44 2.72 -13.75
N GLN A 148 -3.75 3.96 -13.36
CA GLN A 148 -3.95 4.34 -11.96
C GLN A 148 -5.15 3.61 -11.34
N LYS A 149 -6.29 3.54 -12.04
CA LYS A 149 -7.47 2.81 -11.57
C LYS A 149 -7.17 1.33 -11.34
N ILE A 150 -6.50 0.66 -12.28
CA ILE A 150 -6.10 -0.74 -12.16
C ILE A 150 -5.16 -0.94 -10.96
N THR A 151 -4.13 -0.10 -10.85
CA THR A 151 -3.15 -0.21 -9.77
C THR A 151 -3.80 0.00 -8.40
N TYR A 152 -4.65 1.02 -8.25
CA TYR A 152 -5.36 1.27 -7.00
C TYR A 152 -6.35 0.16 -6.65
N SER A 153 -7.07 -0.37 -7.66
CA SER A 153 -7.96 -1.52 -7.45
C SER A 153 -7.18 -2.76 -7.02
N LEU A 154 -6.06 -3.07 -7.66
CA LEU A 154 -5.21 -4.20 -7.29
C LEU A 154 -4.67 -4.06 -5.86
N VAL A 155 -4.16 -2.89 -5.50
CA VAL A 155 -3.66 -2.64 -4.14
C VAL A 155 -4.80 -2.76 -3.13
N LEU A 156 -5.91 -2.07 -3.35
CA LEU A 156 -6.99 -1.92 -2.37
C LEU A 156 -7.80 -3.20 -2.18
N PHE A 157 -8.09 -3.94 -3.27
CA PHE A 157 -9.00 -5.10 -3.23
C PHE A 157 -8.29 -6.45 -3.25
N VAL A 158 -7.00 -6.49 -3.57
CA VAL A 158 -6.24 -7.75 -3.60
C VAL A 158 -5.09 -7.71 -2.60
N LEU A 159 -4.15 -6.78 -2.77
CA LEU A 159 -2.91 -6.77 -2.01
C LEU A 159 -3.15 -6.54 -0.52
N LEU A 160 -3.91 -5.49 -0.17
CA LEU A 160 -4.18 -5.15 1.23
C LEU A 160 -5.04 -6.19 1.96
N PRO A 161 -6.13 -6.72 1.40
CA PRO A 161 -6.87 -7.82 2.02
C PRO A 161 -6.02 -9.07 2.22
N LEU A 162 -5.19 -9.45 1.24
CA LEU A 162 -4.27 -10.59 1.39
C LEU A 162 -3.25 -10.37 2.51
N LEU A 163 -2.65 -9.17 2.60
CA LEU A 163 -1.73 -8.82 3.69
C LEU A 163 -2.40 -8.95 5.05
N ILE A 164 -3.63 -8.45 5.20
CA ILE A 164 -4.37 -8.54 6.47
C ILE A 164 -4.72 -9.98 6.80
N LEU A 165 -5.35 -10.71 5.88
CA LEU A 165 -5.81 -12.09 6.12
C LEU A 165 -4.63 -13.03 6.42
N THR A 166 -3.56 -12.95 5.64
CA THR A 166 -2.35 -13.74 5.91
C THR A 166 -1.67 -13.32 7.21
N GLY A 167 -1.65 -12.02 7.55
CA GLY A 167 -1.16 -11.52 8.83
C GLY A 167 -1.96 -12.06 10.03
N LEU A 168 -3.30 -12.10 9.93
CA LEU A 168 -4.17 -12.74 10.93
C LEU A 168 -3.84 -14.22 11.10
N THR A 169 -3.64 -14.96 9.99
CA THR A 169 -3.23 -16.37 10.01
C THR A 169 -1.91 -16.59 10.74
N LEU A 170 -0.96 -15.65 10.62
CA LEU A 170 0.34 -15.73 11.25
C LEU A 170 0.33 -15.30 12.73
N SER A 171 -0.70 -14.58 13.18
CA SER A 171 -0.88 -14.17 14.56
C SER A 171 -1.35 -15.35 15.42
N PRO A 172 -0.61 -15.75 16.49
CA PRO A 172 -1.03 -16.87 17.33
C PRO A 172 -2.41 -16.70 17.96
N GLY A 173 -2.71 -15.49 18.46
CA GLY A 173 -4.03 -15.20 19.06
C GLY A 173 -5.16 -15.27 18.06
N MET A 174 -4.99 -14.69 16.87
CA MET A 174 -6.01 -14.71 15.81
C MET A 174 -6.18 -16.12 15.23
N ASN A 175 -5.10 -16.89 15.12
CA ASN A 175 -5.18 -18.27 14.68
C ASN A 175 -5.99 -19.15 15.63
N ALA A 176 -5.97 -18.89 16.94
CA ALA A 176 -6.79 -19.59 17.90
C ALA A 176 -8.29 -19.30 17.73
N VAL A 177 -8.64 -18.09 17.25
CA VAL A 177 -10.04 -17.66 17.03
C VAL A 177 -10.54 -18.04 15.63
N LEU A 178 -9.66 -18.00 14.63
CA LEU A 178 -9.97 -18.23 13.21
C LEU A 178 -9.08 -19.34 12.63
N PRO A 179 -9.11 -20.58 13.14
CA PRO A 179 -8.19 -21.66 12.73
C PRO A 179 -8.33 -22.04 11.25
N TRP A 180 -9.51 -21.87 10.67
CA TRP A 180 -9.80 -22.17 9.27
C TRP A 180 -9.01 -21.30 8.27
N LEU A 181 -8.51 -20.15 8.70
CA LEU A 181 -7.67 -19.30 7.84
C LEU A 181 -6.37 -20.00 7.40
N ILE A 182 -5.81 -20.88 8.22
CA ILE A 182 -4.62 -21.65 7.84
C ILE A 182 -4.91 -22.54 6.63
N ASP A 183 -6.07 -23.20 6.63
CA ASP A 183 -6.45 -24.11 5.56
C ASP A 183 -6.78 -23.35 4.27
N LEU A 184 -7.39 -22.15 4.39
CA LEU A 184 -7.68 -21.27 3.26
C LEU A 184 -6.40 -20.92 2.46
N PHE A 185 -5.28 -20.72 3.13
CA PHE A 185 -4.00 -20.41 2.49
C PHE A 185 -3.12 -21.64 2.21
N GLY A 186 -3.64 -22.85 2.44
CA GLY A 186 -2.89 -24.10 2.23
C GLY A 186 -1.74 -24.30 3.22
N GLY A 187 -1.89 -23.78 4.44
CA GLY A 187 -0.95 -23.95 5.54
C GLY A 187 -0.24 -22.66 5.99
N ARG A 188 0.34 -22.73 7.19
CA ARG A 188 0.98 -21.57 7.83
C ARG A 188 2.20 -21.06 7.05
N GLN A 189 2.98 -21.95 6.42
CA GLN A 189 4.14 -21.56 5.63
C GLN A 189 3.72 -20.91 4.31
N SER A 190 2.65 -21.42 3.67
CA SER A 190 2.05 -20.78 2.51
C SER A 190 1.55 -19.37 2.85
N ALA A 191 0.81 -19.20 3.96
CA ALA A 191 0.36 -17.88 4.41
C ALA A 191 1.54 -16.90 4.60
N ARG A 192 2.66 -17.38 5.16
CA ARG A 192 3.88 -16.58 5.34
C ARG A 192 4.53 -16.20 4.01
N SER A 193 4.59 -17.12 3.06
CA SER A 193 5.12 -16.86 1.71
C SER A 193 4.25 -15.85 0.95
N ILE A 194 2.93 -16.02 0.99
CA ILE A 194 1.99 -15.06 0.38
C ILE A 194 2.11 -13.69 1.05
N HIS A 195 2.17 -13.62 2.38
CA HIS A 195 2.35 -12.36 3.12
C HIS A 195 3.63 -11.64 2.70
N PHE A 196 4.73 -12.35 2.57
CA PHE A 196 6.01 -11.78 2.13
C PHE A 196 5.95 -11.28 0.68
N ILE A 197 5.35 -12.05 -0.24
CA ILE A 197 5.15 -11.64 -1.64
C ILE A 197 4.29 -10.36 -1.70
N CYS A 198 3.19 -10.32 -0.96
CA CYS A 198 2.34 -9.14 -0.89
C CYS A 198 3.04 -7.93 -0.26
N ALA A 199 3.88 -8.14 0.78
CA ALA A 199 4.71 -7.07 1.35
C ALA A 199 5.73 -6.53 0.35
N GLY A 200 6.34 -7.41 -0.45
CA GLY A 200 7.20 -7.02 -1.58
C GLY A 200 6.46 -6.20 -2.64
N GLY A 201 5.24 -6.63 -2.98
CA GLY A 201 4.34 -5.87 -3.87
C GLY A 201 4.00 -4.48 -3.32
N MET A 202 3.74 -4.36 -2.02
CA MET A 202 3.52 -3.08 -1.35
C MET A 202 4.76 -2.20 -1.38
N ALA A 203 5.95 -2.75 -1.10
CA ALA A 203 7.21 -2.01 -1.18
C ALA A 203 7.46 -1.50 -2.60
N LEU A 204 7.21 -2.31 -3.63
CA LEU A 204 7.29 -1.90 -5.03
C LEU A 204 6.30 -0.78 -5.36
N PHE A 205 5.04 -0.90 -4.92
CA PHE A 205 4.03 0.14 -5.10
C PHE A 205 4.49 1.47 -4.49
N ILE A 206 5.04 1.45 -3.27
CA ILE A 206 5.55 2.66 -2.60
C ILE A 206 6.74 3.23 -3.37
N ALA A 207 7.67 2.41 -3.83
CA ALA A 207 8.81 2.87 -4.62
C ALA A 207 8.37 3.59 -5.89
N VAL A 208 7.44 3.00 -6.65
CA VAL A 208 6.85 3.62 -7.85
C VAL A 208 6.11 4.91 -7.48
N HIS A 209 5.31 4.91 -6.40
CA HIS A 209 4.61 6.10 -5.93
C HIS A 209 5.58 7.25 -5.61
N LEU A 210 6.66 6.98 -4.89
CA LEU A 210 7.66 8.00 -4.57
C LEU A 210 8.36 8.54 -5.82
N VAL A 211 8.70 7.68 -6.78
CA VAL A 211 9.26 8.10 -8.07
C VAL A 211 8.29 9.04 -8.79
N LEU A 212 7.01 8.69 -8.86
CA LEU A 212 5.99 9.53 -9.49
C LEU A 212 5.82 10.87 -8.77
N VAL A 213 5.87 10.92 -7.44
CA VAL A 213 5.84 12.17 -6.65
C VAL A 213 7.04 13.06 -6.98
N VAL A 214 8.24 12.47 -7.13
CA VAL A 214 9.45 13.21 -7.49
C VAL A 214 9.33 13.79 -8.91
N LEU A 215 8.83 13.00 -9.85
CA LEU A 215 8.65 13.44 -11.25
C LEU A 215 7.54 14.49 -11.41
N ALA A 216 6.49 14.42 -10.62
CA ALA A 216 5.36 15.37 -10.65
C ALA A 216 5.68 16.73 -9.99
N GLY A 217 6.79 16.83 -9.26
CA GLY A 217 7.20 18.04 -8.52
C GLY A 217 7.00 17.91 -7.01
N PRO A 218 7.98 17.34 -6.30
CA PRO A 218 7.85 16.86 -4.93
C PRO A 218 7.45 17.96 -3.95
N ILE A 219 7.98 19.18 -4.11
CA ILE A 219 7.69 20.30 -3.21
C ILE A 219 6.19 20.65 -3.21
N ASN A 220 5.57 20.68 -4.39
CA ASN A 220 4.17 21.05 -4.52
C ASN A 220 3.24 19.90 -4.08
N GLU A 221 3.57 18.65 -4.44
CA GLU A 221 2.81 17.46 -4.04
C GLU A 221 2.86 17.26 -2.52
N VAL A 222 4.04 17.27 -1.89
CA VAL A 222 4.19 17.13 -0.44
C VAL A 222 3.50 18.29 0.29
N ARG A 223 3.67 19.53 -0.18
CA ARG A 223 2.97 20.68 0.39
C ARG A 223 1.45 20.51 0.32
N SER A 224 0.90 20.02 -0.80
CA SER A 224 -0.54 19.78 -0.92
C SER A 224 -1.03 18.73 0.07
N MET A 225 -0.22 17.71 0.38
CA MET A 225 -0.53 16.69 1.37
C MET A 225 -0.32 17.16 2.82
N ILE A 226 0.38 18.26 3.07
CA ILE A 226 0.52 18.88 4.40
C ILE A 226 -0.54 19.95 4.61
N THR A 227 -0.72 20.85 3.63
CA THR A 227 -1.56 22.05 3.79
C THR A 227 -2.97 21.91 3.22
N GLY A 228 -3.19 20.99 2.28
CA GLY A 228 -4.39 20.84 1.47
C GLY A 228 -4.39 21.68 0.18
N TRP A 229 -3.40 22.58 0.01
CA TRP A 229 -3.35 23.51 -1.10
C TRP A 229 -2.26 23.16 -2.11
N PHE A 230 -2.64 23.06 -3.37
CA PHE A 230 -1.76 22.82 -4.52
C PHE A 230 -1.57 24.14 -5.29
N ARG A 231 -0.33 24.54 -5.59
CA ARG A 231 -0.03 25.72 -6.39
C ARG A 231 -0.19 25.37 -7.86
N VAL A 232 -1.06 26.07 -8.56
CA VAL A 232 -1.17 25.98 -10.01
C VAL A 232 -0.04 26.81 -10.61
N LYS A 233 0.68 26.26 -11.61
CA LYS A 233 1.61 27.07 -12.41
C LYS A 233 0.71 28.07 -13.17
N GLY A 234 0.88 29.37 -12.89
CA GLY A 234 0.23 30.40 -13.68
C GLY A 234 0.62 30.21 -15.15
N GLU A 235 -0.33 30.31 -16.06
CA GLU A 235 -0.02 30.57 -17.45
C GLU A 235 0.84 31.82 -17.45
N GLN A 236 2.09 31.68 -17.87
CA GLN A 236 2.93 32.84 -18.19
C GLN A 236 2.30 33.42 -19.45
N SER A 237 1.55 34.50 -19.26
CA SER A 237 1.14 35.41 -20.32
C SER A 237 2.34 36.07 -20.98
#